data_12d9a9562df9ee29bc81078be645f924
#
_entry.id   12d9a9562df9ee29bc81078be645f924
#
_cell.length_a   1.000
_cell.length_b   1.000
_cell.length_c   1.000
_cell.angle_alpha   90.00
_cell.angle_beta   90.00
_cell.angle_gamma   90.00
#
_symmetry.space_group_name_H-M   'P 1'
#
loop_
_entity.id
_entity.type
_entity.pdbx_description
1 polymer ?
#
loop_
_entity_poly.entity_id
_entity_poly.type
_entity_poly.pdbx_seq_one_letter_code
_entity_poly.pdbx_strand_id
1 'polypeptide(L)'
;VGYQKVFLDGDKVTLEKGATLDLGATGKGIGCDVVSDFLKTQEDVSGMILNLGGSSVMAYGEKPDGSDWKVAVTDPRDVEGDYLGAITLEGGEFLSTSGDYEKYFMEDGKRYHHILDPKTGYPVWNGLDSVTVVCDSGLLADGLSTACFVLGMDDALELLEKYNAEAVFVDEDKNVYLTSGMKDRFELMKNTYTVKEAE
;
A
#
# COMPACT_ATOMS: atom_id res chain seq x y z
N VAL A 1 -14.86 7.88 -15.63
CA VAL A 1 -13.96 6.86 -15.09
C VAL A 1 -14.79 5.64 -14.73
N GLY A 2 -14.28 4.43 -14.96
CA GLY A 2 -15.00 3.21 -14.57
C GLY A 2 -14.44 1.96 -15.24
N TYR A 3 -14.31 0.89 -14.47
CA TYR A 3 -13.84 -0.42 -14.93
C TYR A 3 -14.78 -1.05 -15.98
N GLN A 4 -16.05 -0.63 -16.02
CA GLN A 4 -17.05 -1.09 -17.01
C GLN A 4 -16.65 -0.78 -18.47
N LYS A 5 -15.68 0.10 -18.67
CA LYS A 5 -15.10 0.45 -19.97
C LYS A 5 -13.96 -0.47 -20.41
N VAL A 6 -13.64 -1.45 -19.59
CA VAL A 6 -12.62 -2.47 -19.87
C VAL A 6 -13.30 -3.80 -20.10
N PHE A 7 -13.11 -4.38 -21.27
CA PHE A 7 -13.69 -5.67 -21.67
C PHE A 7 -12.60 -6.71 -21.74
N LEU A 8 -12.80 -7.84 -21.08
CA LEU A 8 -11.88 -8.97 -21.07
C LEU A 8 -12.50 -10.14 -21.87
N ASP A 9 -11.74 -10.68 -22.82
CA ASP A 9 -12.09 -11.87 -23.59
C ASP A 9 -10.85 -12.76 -23.69
N GLY A 10 -10.73 -13.74 -22.80
CA GLY A 10 -9.51 -14.52 -22.63
C GLY A 10 -8.32 -13.61 -22.30
N ASP A 11 -7.28 -13.70 -23.12
CA ASP A 11 -6.06 -12.87 -22.98
C ASP A 11 -6.17 -11.49 -23.65
N LYS A 12 -7.33 -11.16 -24.20
CA LYS A 12 -7.54 -9.91 -24.91
C LYS A 12 -8.23 -8.88 -24.03
N VAL A 13 -7.59 -7.72 -23.90
CA VAL A 13 -8.16 -6.53 -23.26
C VAL A 13 -8.62 -5.56 -24.35
N THR A 14 -9.88 -5.13 -24.27
CA THR A 14 -10.45 -4.10 -25.18
C THR A 14 -11.00 -2.96 -24.35
N LEU A 15 -10.73 -1.74 -24.76
CA LEU A 15 -11.25 -0.54 -24.11
C LEU A 15 -12.40 0.06 -24.93
N GLU A 16 -13.37 0.65 -24.25
CA GLU A 16 -14.35 1.50 -24.89
C GLU A 16 -13.66 2.64 -25.66
N LYS A 17 -14.23 3.04 -26.79
CA LYS A 17 -13.63 4.10 -27.62
C LYS A 17 -13.41 5.39 -26.80
N GLY A 18 -12.16 5.84 -26.77
CA GLY A 18 -11.74 7.03 -26.02
C GLY A 18 -11.38 6.77 -24.56
N ALA A 19 -11.52 5.54 -24.04
CA ALA A 19 -11.01 5.17 -22.74
C ALA A 19 -9.50 4.88 -22.79
N THR A 20 -8.81 5.18 -21.69
CA THR A 20 -7.41 4.88 -21.45
C THR A 20 -7.25 4.15 -20.13
N LEU A 21 -6.20 3.35 -19.98
CA LEU A 21 -5.82 2.73 -18.73
C LEU A 21 -4.65 3.49 -18.12
N ASP A 22 -4.72 3.69 -16.81
CA ASP A 22 -3.60 4.10 -15.97
C ASP A 22 -3.33 2.98 -14.95
N LEU A 23 -2.10 2.48 -14.90
CA LEU A 23 -1.66 1.42 -14.00
C LEU A 23 -0.86 1.98 -12.81
N GLY A 24 -0.96 3.27 -12.52
CA GLY A 24 -0.20 3.94 -11.46
C GLY A 24 -0.42 3.37 -10.07
N ALA A 25 -1.62 2.80 -9.83
CA ALA A 25 -1.98 2.19 -8.54
C ALA A 25 -1.66 0.67 -8.44
N THR A 26 -1.03 0.07 -9.46
CA THR A 26 -0.74 -1.38 -9.48
C THR A 26 0.60 -1.72 -10.12
N GLY A 27 1.20 -0.79 -10.83
CA GLY A 27 2.36 -1.05 -11.68
C GLY A 27 3.61 -1.44 -10.90
N LYS A 28 3.82 -0.86 -9.72
CA LYS A 28 4.96 -1.20 -8.86
C LYS A 28 4.76 -2.57 -8.21
N GLY A 29 3.54 -2.86 -7.75
CA GLY A 29 3.18 -4.16 -7.22
C GLY A 29 3.39 -5.27 -8.24
N ILE A 30 2.94 -5.09 -9.49
CA ILE A 30 3.22 -6.02 -10.59
C ILE A 30 4.73 -6.19 -10.80
N GLY A 31 5.50 -5.10 -10.73
CA GLY A 31 6.96 -5.16 -10.83
C GLY A 31 7.58 -6.02 -9.71
N CYS A 32 7.08 -5.93 -8.48
CA CYS A 32 7.48 -6.79 -7.38
C CYS A 32 7.14 -8.27 -7.64
N ASP A 33 5.91 -8.57 -8.11
CA ASP A 33 5.51 -9.95 -8.44
C ASP A 33 6.41 -10.56 -9.51
N VAL A 34 6.70 -9.82 -10.59
CA VAL A 34 7.60 -10.28 -11.67
C VAL A 34 9.00 -10.60 -11.16
N VAL A 35 9.55 -9.76 -10.27
CA VAL A 35 10.87 -10.01 -9.67
C VAL A 35 10.81 -11.20 -8.71
N SER A 36 9.75 -11.33 -7.90
CA SER A 36 9.54 -12.48 -7.02
C SER A 36 9.53 -13.80 -7.82
N ASP A 37 8.77 -13.85 -8.90
CA ASP A 37 8.69 -15.04 -9.76
C ASP A 37 10.02 -15.35 -10.44
N PHE A 38 10.77 -14.34 -10.85
CA PHE A 38 12.13 -14.53 -11.36
C PHE A 38 13.06 -15.13 -10.30
N LEU A 39 13.01 -14.61 -9.05
CA LEU A 39 13.86 -15.09 -7.95
C LEU A 39 13.62 -16.55 -7.61
N LYS A 40 12.37 -17.04 -7.72
CA LYS A 40 12.04 -18.46 -7.52
C LYS A 40 12.78 -19.40 -8.48
N THR A 41 13.31 -18.87 -9.59
CA THR A 41 14.11 -19.62 -10.57
C THR A 41 15.62 -19.55 -10.31
N GLN A 42 16.06 -18.77 -9.28
CA GLN A 42 17.47 -18.53 -8.97
C GLN A 42 17.90 -19.35 -7.75
N GLU A 43 18.72 -20.37 -7.92
CA GLU A 43 19.16 -21.26 -6.85
C GLU A 43 20.16 -20.60 -5.87
N ASP A 44 20.86 -19.56 -6.34
CA ASP A 44 21.91 -18.88 -5.56
C ASP A 44 21.40 -17.67 -4.73
N VAL A 45 20.10 -17.36 -4.78
CA VAL A 45 19.51 -16.22 -4.05
C VAL A 45 18.65 -16.74 -2.90
N SER A 46 19.16 -16.61 -1.68
CA SER A 46 18.46 -17.04 -0.45
C SER A 46 17.52 -15.98 0.14
N GLY A 47 17.75 -14.71 -0.14
CA GLY A 47 16.91 -13.63 0.36
C GLY A 47 17.20 -12.29 -0.31
N MET A 48 16.17 -11.47 -0.46
CA MET A 48 16.26 -10.13 -1.04
C MET A 48 15.13 -9.23 -0.51
N ILE A 49 15.43 -7.96 -0.32
CA ILE A 49 14.42 -6.91 -0.17
C ILE A 49 14.46 -6.04 -1.43
N LEU A 50 13.32 -5.85 -2.07
CA LEU A 50 13.15 -4.94 -3.21
C LEU A 50 12.26 -3.77 -2.79
N ASN A 51 12.71 -2.55 -3.05
CA ASN A 51 11.93 -1.33 -2.80
C ASN A 51 11.77 -0.55 -4.11
N LEU A 52 10.54 -0.41 -4.59
CA LEU A 52 10.20 0.33 -5.80
C LEU A 52 9.61 1.71 -5.42
N GLY A 53 10.49 2.70 -5.37
CA GLY A 53 10.12 4.10 -5.18
C GLY A 53 9.53 4.44 -3.80
N GLY A 54 9.87 3.69 -2.76
CA GLY A 54 9.47 3.95 -1.39
C GLY A 54 8.08 3.43 -0.99
N SER A 55 7.19 3.20 -1.96
CA SER A 55 5.79 2.84 -1.67
C SER A 55 5.44 1.37 -1.91
N SER A 56 6.23 0.62 -2.67
CA SER A 56 6.00 -0.82 -2.86
C SER A 56 7.27 -1.60 -2.56
N VAL A 57 7.17 -2.54 -1.63
CA VAL A 57 8.28 -3.34 -1.11
C VAL A 57 7.94 -4.81 -1.21
N MET A 58 8.90 -5.64 -1.59
CA MET A 58 8.84 -7.10 -1.59
C MET A 58 9.91 -7.65 -0.68
N ALA A 59 9.55 -8.54 0.21
CA ALA A 59 10.45 -9.39 0.97
C ALA A 59 10.52 -10.77 0.29
N TYR A 60 11.73 -11.28 0.03
CA TYR A 60 11.94 -12.61 -0.53
C TYR A 60 12.92 -13.39 0.32
N GLY A 61 12.59 -14.64 0.66
CA GLY A 61 13.44 -15.49 1.47
C GLY A 61 13.79 -14.87 2.83
N GLU A 62 14.88 -15.27 3.39
CA GLU A 62 15.35 -14.86 4.73
C GLU A 62 16.61 -14.00 4.65
N LYS A 63 16.84 -13.17 5.66
CA LYS A 63 18.13 -12.53 5.84
C LYS A 63 19.22 -13.56 6.17
N PRO A 64 20.51 -13.24 5.95
CA PRO A 64 21.61 -14.16 6.25
C PRO A 64 21.68 -14.61 7.71
N ASP A 65 21.11 -13.86 8.64
CA ASP A 65 21.04 -14.18 10.07
C ASP A 65 19.75 -14.94 10.46
N GLY A 66 18.89 -15.27 9.49
CA GLY A 66 17.62 -15.96 9.69
C GLY A 66 16.51 -15.10 10.29
N SER A 67 16.71 -13.79 10.40
CA SER A 67 15.66 -12.88 10.90
C SER A 67 14.76 -12.38 9.78
N ASP A 68 13.52 -12.01 10.14
CA ASP A 68 12.56 -11.39 9.24
C ASP A 68 13.00 -10.01 8.76
N TRP A 69 12.35 -9.54 7.72
CA TRP A 69 12.59 -8.22 7.14
C TRP A 69 11.83 -7.14 7.92
N LYS A 70 12.51 -6.05 8.29
CA LYS A 70 11.86 -4.87 8.86
C LYS A 70 11.83 -3.75 7.82
N VAL A 71 10.62 -3.26 7.53
CA VAL A 71 10.36 -2.17 6.57
C VAL A 71 9.83 -0.96 7.34
N ALA A 72 10.50 0.17 7.18
CA ALA A 72 10.08 1.42 7.81
C ALA A 72 8.81 1.96 7.13
N VAL A 73 7.89 2.47 7.94
CA VAL A 73 6.70 3.21 7.49
C VAL A 73 6.97 4.69 7.67
N THR A 74 6.86 5.45 6.60
CA THR A 74 7.09 6.91 6.61
C THR A 74 6.03 7.62 7.45
N ASP A 75 6.44 8.62 8.22
CA ASP A 75 5.52 9.53 8.89
C ASP A 75 4.87 10.46 7.86
N PRO A 76 3.55 10.39 7.63
CA PRO A 76 2.88 11.17 6.59
C PRO A 76 2.87 12.69 6.87
N ARG A 77 3.23 13.10 8.08
CA ARG A 77 3.22 14.50 8.52
C ARG A 77 4.59 15.05 8.86
N ASP A 78 5.64 14.27 8.64
CA ASP A 78 7.02 14.74 8.83
C ASP A 78 7.65 15.14 7.49
N VAL A 79 7.93 16.45 7.34
CA VAL A 79 8.54 17.02 6.14
C VAL A 79 10.01 16.63 5.94
N GLU A 80 10.67 16.13 6.99
CA GLU A 80 12.07 15.65 6.93
C GLU A 80 12.18 14.18 6.53
N GLY A 81 11.03 13.49 6.35
CA GLY A 81 10.98 12.10 5.90
C GLY A 81 11.36 11.09 6.98
N ASP A 82 11.06 11.40 8.23
CA ASP A 82 11.27 10.50 9.37
C ASP A 82 10.24 9.35 9.36
N TYR A 83 10.48 8.34 10.18
CA TYR A 83 9.67 7.13 10.21
C TYR A 83 8.68 7.16 11.38
N LEU A 84 7.44 6.79 11.06
CA LEU A 84 6.38 6.57 12.05
C LEU A 84 6.62 5.29 12.87
N GLY A 85 7.04 4.25 12.18
CA GLY A 85 7.22 2.92 12.75
C GLY A 85 7.86 1.96 11.76
N ALA A 86 7.83 0.69 12.07
CA ALA A 86 8.33 -0.38 11.21
C ALA A 86 7.36 -1.58 11.20
N ILE A 87 7.27 -2.24 10.05
CA ILE A 87 6.52 -3.47 9.86
C ILE A 87 7.49 -4.62 9.64
N THR A 88 7.26 -5.74 10.33
CA THR A 88 7.97 -6.99 10.09
C THR A 88 7.28 -7.74 8.96
N LEU A 89 8.05 -8.09 7.91
CA LEU A 89 7.61 -8.90 6.78
C LEU A 89 8.31 -10.25 6.79
N GLU A 90 7.56 -11.30 6.52
CA GLU A 90 8.09 -12.62 6.22
C GLU A 90 8.53 -12.71 4.75
N GLY A 91 9.39 -13.71 4.44
CA GLY A 91 9.77 -13.95 3.05
C GLY A 91 8.59 -14.42 2.20
N GLY A 92 8.33 -13.71 1.10
CA GLY A 92 7.19 -13.94 0.20
C GLY A 92 6.07 -12.93 0.37
N GLU A 93 6.20 -11.98 1.31
CA GLU A 93 5.21 -10.93 1.50
C GLU A 93 5.58 -9.64 0.76
N PHE A 94 4.53 -8.89 0.48
CA PHE A 94 4.57 -7.60 -0.20
C PHE A 94 3.90 -6.54 0.68
N LEU A 95 4.48 -5.36 0.67
CA LEU A 95 3.95 -4.19 1.35
C LEU A 95 3.78 -3.06 0.35
N SER A 96 2.63 -2.38 0.37
CA SER A 96 2.45 -1.14 -0.39
C SER A 96 1.75 -0.08 0.44
N THR A 97 2.19 1.17 0.25
CA THR A 97 1.65 2.34 0.95
C THR A 97 1.07 3.33 -0.05
N SER A 98 -0.13 3.80 0.22
CA SER A 98 -0.77 4.93 -0.44
C SER A 98 -1.02 6.05 0.58
N GLY A 99 -0.73 7.30 0.20
CA GLY A 99 -0.89 8.43 1.11
C GLY A 99 -1.04 9.77 0.39
N ASP A 100 -1.56 10.74 1.11
CA ASP A 100 -1.84 12.09 0.60
C ASP A 100 -0.60 13.00 0.53
N TYR A 101 0.54 12.53 1.02
CA TYR A 101 1.75 13.32 1.25
C TYR A 101 2.80 13.19 0.13
N GLU A 102 2.69 12.21 -0.77
CA GLU A 102 3.70 11.98 -1.80
C GLU A 102 3.63 12.98 -2.96
N LYS A 103 2.43 13.19 -3.52
CA LYS A 103 2.20 14.06 -4.68
C LYS A 103 0.99 14.93 -4.40
N TYR A 104 1.20 16.17 -4.05
CA TYR A 104 0.15 17.13 -3.73
C TYR A 104 0.58 18.57 -4.01
N PHE A 105 -0.39 19.46 -4.05
CA PHE A 105 -0.19 20.90 -3.93
C PHE A 105 -1.12 21.47 -2.87
N MET A 106 -0.78 22.65 -2.35
CA MET A 106 -1.61 23.35 -1.37
C MET A 106 -2.32 24.53 -2.04
N GLU A 107 -3.63 24.64 -1.82
CA GLU A 107 -4.44 25.79 -2.25
C GLU A 107 -5.41 26.14 -1.13
N ASP A 108 -5.43 27.40 -0.72
CA ASP A 108 -6.27 27.92 0.38
C ASP A 108 -6.22 27.09 1.67
N GLY A 109 -5.02 26.59 2.01
CA GLY A 109 -4.80 25.76 3.21
C GLY A 109 -5.26 24.32 3.08
N LYS A 110 -5.79 23.91 1.93
CA LYS A 110 -6.24 22.56 1.64
C LYS A 110 -5.23 21.81 0.77
N ARG A 111 -5.02 20.52 1.08
CA ARG A 111 -4.12 19.64 0.32
C ARG A 111 -4.88 18.97 -0.82
N TYR A 112 -4.39 19.15 -2.04
CA TYR A 112 -4.89 18.50 -3.24
C TYR A 112 -3.87 17.44 -3.68
N HIS A 113 -4.11 16.21 -3.30
CA HIS A 113 -3.24 15.08 -3.60
C HIS A 113 -3.75 14.28 -4.81
N HIS A 114 -2.91 13.38 -5.31
CA HIS A 114 -3.11 12.64 -6.56
C HIS A 114 -4.09 11.46 -6.46
N ILE A 115 -4.51 11.04 -5.26
CA ILE A 115 -5.45 9.94 -5.07
C ILE A 115 -6.87 10.51 -5.16
N LEU A 116 -7.55 10.24 -6.27
CA LEU A 116 -8.83 10.83 -6.59
C LEU A 116 -9.99 9.86 -6.33
N ASP A 117 -11.08 10.39 -5.80
CA ASP A 117 -12.35 9.68 -5.77
C ASP A 117 -12.89 9.57 -7.21
N PRO A 118 -13.08 8.34 -7.74
CA PRO A 118 -13.53 8.12 -9.11
C PRO A 118 -14.96 8.61 -9.37
N LYS A 119 -15.75 8.88 -8.33
CA LYS A 119 -17.13 9.41 -8.45
C LYS A 119 -17.15 10.92 -8.63
N THR A 120 -16.26 11.63 -7.95
CA THR A 120 -16.23 13.09 -7.92
C THR A 120 -15.13 13.69 -8.79
N GLY A 121 -14.03 12.97 -9.00
CA GLY A 121 -12.81 13.44 -9.68
C GLY A 121 -11.96 14.39 -8.84
N TYR A 122 -12.30 14.57 -7.57
CA TYR A 122 -11.51 15.33 -6.60
C TYR A 122 -10.68 14.41 -5.70
N PRO A 123 -9.63 14.94 -5.05
CA PRO A 123 -8.91 14.19 -4.03
C PRO A 123 -9.83 13.64 -2.95
N VAL A 124 -9.50 12.48 -2.44
CA VAL A 124 -10.23 11.86 -1.32
C VAL A 124 -9.87 12.60 -0.03
N TRP A 125 -10.88 13.05 0.71
CA TRP A 125 -10.73 13.68 2.01
C TRP A 125 -11.63 12.96 3.01
N ASN A 126 -11.12 11.87 3.58
CA ASN A 126 -11.83 11.01 4.53
C ASN A 126 -11.12 10.90 5.89
N GLY A 127 -10.17 11.80 6.15
CA GLY A 127 -9.42 11.86 7.41
C GLY A 127 -8.23 10.91 7.48
N LEU A 128 -7.94 10.13 6.41
CA LEU A 128 -6.75 9.27 6.34
C LEU A 128 -5.57 10.02 5.73
N ASP A 129 -4.41 9.86 6.35
CA ASP A 129 -3.12 10.35 5.88
C ASP A 129 -2.41 9.31 5.01
N SER A 130 -2.46 8.03 5.44
CA SER A 130 -1.89 6.91 4.69
C SER A 130 -2.56 5.58 5.04
N VAL A 131 -2.43 4.64 4.10
CA VAL A 131 -2.79 3.23 4.27
C VAL A 131 -1.64 2.38 3.75
N THR A 132 -1.11 1.52 4.61
CA THR A 132 -0.12 0.50 4.25
C THR A 132 -0.77 -0.87 4.29
N VAL A 133 -0.70 -1.61 3.20
CA VAL A 133 -1.26 -2.97 3.06
C VAL A 133 -0.14 -3.98 2.94
N VAL A 134 -0.30 -5.12 3.62
CA VAL A 134 0.58 -6.29 3.55
C VAL A 134 -0.23 -7.51 3.11
N CYS A 135 0.25 -8.23 2.11
CA CYS A 135 -0.31 -9.51 1.66
C CYS A 135 0.73 -10.31 0.84
N ASP A 136 0.31 -11.43 0.26
CA ASP A 136 1.15 -12.36 -0.51
C ASP A 136 1.25 -12.05 -2.01
N SER A 137 0.74 -10.91 -2.47
CA SER A 137 0.80 -10.45 -3.87
C SER A 137 1.12 -8.97 -3.97
N GLY A 138 2.14 -8.63 -4.75
CA GLY A 138 2.52 -7.24 -5.00
C GLY A 138 1.42 -6.45 -5.70
N LEU A 139 0.78 -7.05 -6.72
CA LEU A 139 -0.37 -6.46 -7.41
C LEU A 139 -1.50 -6.13 -6.43
N LEU A 140 -1.83 -7.07 -5.53
CA LEU A 140 -2.90 -6.85 -4.55
C LEU A 140 -2.49 -5.80 -3.51
N ALA A 141 -1.28 -5.87 -2.95
CA ALA A 141 -0.82 -4.88 -1.98
C ALA A 141 -0.88 -3.45 -2.54
N ASP A 142 -0.38 -3.24 -3.77
CA ASP A 142 -0.38 -1.92 -4.43
C ASP A 142 -1.81 -1.44 -4.73
N GLY A 143 -2.65 -2.30 -5.32
CA GLY A 143 -4.03 -1.99 -5.64
C GLY A 143 -4.91 -1.75 -4.40
N LEU A 144 -4.77 -2.61 -3.38
CA LEU A 144 -5.56 -2.51 -2.15
C LEU A 144 -5.17 -1.29 -1.32
N SER A 145 -3.90 -0.90 -1.23
CA SER A 145 -3.50 0.30 -0.50
C SER A 145 -4.23 1.55 -1.01
N THR A 146 -4.32 1.69 -2.34
CA THR A 146 -5.05 2.79 -2.97
C THR A 146 -6.57 2.66 -2.81
N ALA A 147 -7.11 1.44 -2.98
CA ALA A 147 -8.54 1.20 -2.82
C ALA A 147 -9.02 1.47 -1.39
N CYS A 148 -8.28 0.97 -0.38
CA CYS A 148 -8.58 1.21 1.04
C CYS A 148 -8.48 2.69 1.41
N PHE A 149 -7.49 3.42 0.86
CA PHE A 149 -7.38 4.85 1.04
C PHE A 149 -8.60 5.60 0.48
N VAL A 150 -9.11 5.19 -0.69
CA VAL A 150 -10.29 5.81 -1.31
C VAL A 150 -11.59 5.47 -0.56
N LEU A 151 -11.73 4.24 -0.09
CA LEU A 151 -12.92 3.76 0.61
C LEU A 151 -13.05 4.35 2.02
N GLY A 152 -11.93 4.63 2.69
CA GLY A 152 -11.91 4.89 4.13
C GLY A 152 -11.83 3.58 4.93
N MET A 153 -11.51 3.68 6.22
CA MET A 153 -11.20 2.52 7.05
C MET A 153 -12.38 1.54 7.16
N ASP A 154 -13.58 2.02 7.47
CA ASP A 154 -14.73 1.16 7.72
C ASP A 154 -15.07 0.25 6.52
N ASP A 155 -15.15 0.84 5.31
CA ASP A 155 -15.44 0.07 4.09
C ASP A 155 -14.23 -0.75 3.61
N ALA A 156 -13.01 -0.40 4.04
CA ALA A 156 -11.79 -1.09 3.66
C ALA A 156 -11.63 -2.44 4.37
N LEU A 157 -12.13 -2.61 5.59
CA LEU A 157 -11.94 -3.82 6.39
C LEU A 157 -12.55 -5.05 5.70
N GLU A 158 -13.78 -4.94 5.15
CA GLU A 158 -14.42 -6.03 4.39
C GLU A 158 -13.59 -6.41 3.15
N LEU A 159 -13.02 -5.39 2.48
CA LEU A 159 -12.18 -5.63 1.30
C LEU A 159 -10.88 -6.34 1.66
N LEU A 160 -10.23 -5.96 2.76
CA LEU A 160 -9.00 -6.59 3.26
C LEU A 160 -9.25 -8.05 3.66
N GLU A 161 -10.33 -8.33 4.40
CA GLU A 161 -10.73 -9.70 4.76
C GLU A 161 -10.93 -10.57 3.52
N LYS A 162 -11.65 -10.06 2.52
CA LYS A 162 -11.89 -10.77 1.25
C LYS A 162 -10.62 -11.21 0.53
N TYR A 163 -9.55 -10.42 0.62
CA TYR A 163 -8.28 -10.69 -0.05
C TYR A 163 -7.20 -11.24 0.89
N ASN A 164 -7.56 -11.58 2.13
CA ASN A 164 -6.62 -12.06 3.15
C ASN A 164 -5.41 -11.12 3.29
N ALA A 165 -5.67 -9.83 3.37
CA ALA A 165 -4.68 -8.78 3.48
C ALA A 165 -4.79 -8.08 4.83
N GLU A 166 -3.65 -7.61 5.35
CA GLU A 166 -3.55 -6.87 6.59
C GLU A 166 -3.17 -5.41 6.30
N ALA A 167 -3.54 -4.50 7.21
CA ALA A 167 -3.26 -3.10 6.99
C ALA A 167 -2.93 -2.30 8.25
N VAL A 168 -2.22 -1.20 8.01
CA VAL A 168 -1.97 -0.12 8.95
C VAL A 168 -2.56 1.16 8.35
N PHE A 169 -3.52 1.78 9.04
CA PHE A 169 -4.10 3.08 8.68
C PHE A 169 -3.54 4.17 9.58
N VAL A 170 -3.28 5.32 9.02
CA VAL A 170 -2.87 6.52 9.77
C VAL A 170 -3.84 7.64 9.46
N ASP A 171 -4.40 8.27 10.50
CA ASP A 171 -5.33 9.38 10.36
C ASP A 171 -4.70 10.75 10.66
N GLU A 172 -5.44 11.82 10.34
CA GLU A 172 -5.04 13.21 10.57
C GLU A 172 -4.92 13.60 12.04
N ASP A 173 -5.55 12.81 12.95
CA ASP A 173 -5.51 12.99 14.39
C ASP A 173 -4.34 12.22 15.06
N LYS A 174 -3.42 11.69 14.25
CA LYS A 174 -2.25 10.90 14.68
C LYS A 174 -2.63 9.59 15.38
N ASN A 175 -3.69 8.95 14.95
CA ASN A 175 -3.95 7.57 15.34
C ASN A 175 -3.41 6.62 14.27
N VAL A 176 -2.93 5.48 14.74
CA VAL A 176 -2.47 4.36 13.91
C VAL A 176 -3.38 3.18 14.20
N TYR A 177 -4.19 2.79 13.22
CA TYR A 177 -5.10 1.66 13.37
C TYR A 177 -4.50 0.43 12.71
N LEU A 178 -4.49 -0.67 13.46
CA LEU A 178 -3.92 -1.95 13.04
C LEU A 178 -5.03 -2.98 12.85
N THR A 179 -5.06 -3.66 11.72
CA THR A 179 -5.81 -4.91 11.60
C THR A 179 -5.21 -5.98 12.51
N SER A 180 -5.95 -7.05 12.75
CA SER A 180 -5.60 -8.05 13.77
C SER A 180 -4.23 -8.69 13.53
N GLY A 181 -3.88 -8.98 12.27
CA GLY A 181 -2.59 -9.59 11.91
C GLY A 181 -1.40 -8.62 11.97
N MET A 182 -1.64 -7.32 12.17
CA MET A 182 -0.56 -6.33 12.29
C MET A 182 -0.14 -6.05 13.73
N LYS A 183 -0.88 -6.49 14.75
CA LYS A 183 -0.65 -6.16 16.17
C LYS A 183 0.76 -6.54 16.66
N ASP A 184 1.25 -7.71 16.29
CA ASP A 184 2.56 -8.21 16.70
C ASP A 184 3.66 -7.92 15.68
N ARG A 185 3.31 -7.29 14.56
CA ARG A 185 4.18 -7.04 13.41
C ARG A 185 4.53 -5.56 13.23
N PHE A 186 3.73 -4.66 13.78
CA PHE A 186 3.96 -3.22 13.72
C PHE A 186 4.59 -2.71 15.01
N GLU A 187 5.73 -2.03 14.89
CA GLU A 187 6.43 -1.37 15.98
C GLU A 187 6.35 0.16 15.79
N LEU A 188 5.63 0.85 16.71
CA LEU A 188 5.56 2.31 16.71
C LEU A 188 6.89 2.90 17.19
N MET A 189 7.45 3.85 16.44
CA MET A 189 8.72 4.52 16.77
C MET A 189 8.53 5.95 17.27
N LYS A 190 7.38 6.58 16.97
CA LYS A 190 7.05 7.95 17.40
C LYS A 190 5.98 7.97 18.48
N ASN A 191 6.32 8.53 19.63
CA ASN A 191 5.43 8.67 20.78
C ASN A 191 4.33 9.76 20.62
N THR A 192 4.31 10.46 19.50
CA THR A 192 3.29 11.46 19.17
C THR A 192 2.05 10.85 18.53
N TYR A 193 2.09 9.56 18.21
CA TYR A 193 0.98 8.80 17.66
C TYR A 193 0.41 7.82 18.68
N THR A 194 -0.84 7.44 18.50
CA THR A 194 -1.54 6.46 19.36
C THR A 194 -1.96 5.27 18.54
N VAL A 195 -1.56 4.06 18.98
CA VAL A 195 -1.98 2.81 18.32
C VAL A 195 -3.37 2.40 18.82
N LYS A 196 -4.23 2.01 17.87
CA LYS A 196 -5.59 1.50 18.08
C LYS A 196 -5.83 0.23 17.25
N GLU A 197 -6.89 -0.50 17.55
CA GLU A 197 -7.38 -1.58 16.70
C GLU A 197 -8.28 -1.02 15.61
N ALA A 198 -8.17 -1.58 14.39
CA ALA A 198 -9.10 -1.32 13.30
C ALA A 198 -10.28 -2.29 13.47
N GLU A 199 -11.45 -1.75 13.85
CA GLU A 199 -12.71 -2.48 14.09
C GLU A 199 -13.81 -2.01 13.12
#